data_7b31d05cd0fc9c680312ca0c35716325
#
_entry.id   7b31d05cd0fc9c680312ca0c35716325
#
_cell.length_a   1.000
_cell.length_b   1.000
_cell.length_c   1.000
_cell.angle_alpha   90.00
_cell.angle_beta   90.00
_cell.angle_gamma   90.00
#
_symmetry.space_group_name_H-M   'P 1'
#
loop_
_entity.id
_entity.type
_entity.pdbx_description
1 polymer ?
#
loop_
_entity_poly.entity_id
_entity_poly.type
_entity_poly.pdbx_seq_one_letter_code
_entity_poly.pdbx_strand_id
1 'polypeptide(L)'
;TIKGRWLRSKPAIIKLNNIVFTHGGVSEKFLEKYGLDLDSINTMMRKNNIYTKEQLKSTDYYDLYYGKNSLIWYRGYFESYKTNLTDSDLDKVLKLLNAKTIIVGHTTQEEIVSLFNNKIFGVDSGIKYGLDGEILIIKNKKFYRGTLNGKLTEF
;
A
#
# COMPACT_ATOMS: atom_id res chain seq x y z
N THR A 1 12.74 21.72 -6.70
CA THR A 1 11.95 21.79 -7.94
C THR A 1 10.44 21.79 -7.64
N ILE A 2 9.60 22.29 -8.54
CA ILE A 2 8.13 22.28 -8.43
C ILE A 2 7.63 20.85 -8.33
N LYS A 3 8.13 19.93 -9.18
CA LYS A 3 7.78 18.50 -9.16
C LYS A 3 8.12 17.85 -7.81
N GLY A 4 9.27 18.14 -7.23
CA GLY A 4 9.66 17.59 -5.92
C GLY A 4 8.76 18.07 -4.79
N ARG A 5 8.34 19.34 -4.80
CA ARG A 5 7.37 19.87 -3.82
C ARG A 5 5.99 19.20 -3.99
N TRP A 6 5.55 19.05 -5.23
CA TRP A 6 4.29 18.37 -5.55
C TRP A 6 4.29 16.91 -5.07
N LEU A 7 5.35 16.14 -5.33
CA LEU A 7 5.48 14.77 -4.84
C LEU A 7 5.44 14.68 -3.31
N ARG A 8 6.22 15.54 -2.63
CA ARG A 8 6.24 15.56 -1.16
C ARG A 8 4.93 15.99 -0.51
N SER A 9 4.03 16.65 -1.25
CA SER A 9 2.71 17.01 -0.75
C SER A 9 1.72 15.86 -0.77
N LYS A 10 2.03 14.75 -1.48
CA LYS A 10 1.10 13.62 -1.60
C LYS A 10 0.99 12.83 -0.31
N PRO A 11 -0.20 12.29 0.00
CA PRO A 11 -0.37 11.38 1.11
C PRO A 11 0.31 10.04 0.85
N ALA A 12 0.81 9.40 1.91
CA ALA A 12 1.37 8.06 1.85
C ALA A 12 0.30 6.97 1.97
N ILE A 13 -0.83 7.32 2.55
CA ILE A 13 -2.00 6.47 2.70
C ILE A 13 -3.27 7.29 2.51
N ILE A 14 -4.23 6.77 1.75
CA ILE A 14 -5.56 7.39 1.59
C ILE A 14 -6.64 6.33 1.73
N LYS A 15 -7.81 6.76 2.20
CA LYS A 15 -9.02 5.94 2.19
C LYS A 15 -10.09 6.64 1.38
N LEU A 16 -10.58 5.98 0.34
CA LEU A 16 -11.71 6.43 -0.48
C LEU A 16 -12.84 5.40 -0.36
N ASN A 17 -13.98 5.83 0.12
CA ASN A 17 -15.05 4.91 0.50
C ASN A 17 -14.54 3.90 1.53
N ASN A 18 -14.60 2.60 1.24
CA ASN A 18 -14.11 1.52 2.10
C ASN A 18 -12.80 0.88 1.58
N ILE A 19 -12.05 1.61 0.74
CA ILE A 19 -10.81 1.12 0.12
C ILE A 19 -9.65 1.98 0.59
N VAL A 20 -8.61 1.34 1.10
CA VAL A 20 -7.35 1.98 1.49
C VAL A 20 -6.34 1.79 0.37
N PHE A 21 -5.60 2.84 0.06
CA PHE A 21 -4.52 2.86 -0.93
C PHE A 21 -3.23 3.25 -0.25
N THR A 22 -2.18 2.48 -0.43
CA THR A 22 -0.84 2.77 0.07
C THR A 22 0.20 2.07 -0.80
N HIS A 23 1.49 2.43 -0.65
CA HIS A 23 2.54 1.89 -1.50
C HIS A 23 2.85 0.41 -1.23
N GLY A 24 3.24 0.04 0.00
CA GLY A 24 3.63 -1.33 0.34
C GLY A 24 2.54 -2.10 1.07
N GLY A 25 1.88 -1.48 2.01
CA GLY A 25 0.80 -2.09 2.79
C GLY A 25 0.64 -1.48 4.17
N VAL A 26 -0.28 -2.03 4.94
CA VAL A 26 -0.54 -1.64 6.34
C VAL A 26 -0.44 -2.87 7.22
N SER A 27 0.46 -2.87 8.20
CA SER A 27 0.54 -3.91 9.22
C SER A 27 -0.16 -3.47 10.52
N GLU A 28 -0.63 -4.42 11.32
CA GLU A 28 -1.15 -4.15 12.66
C GLU A 28 -0.10 -3.39 13.50
N LYS A 29 1.17 -3.83 13.48
CA LYS A 29 2.29 -3.19 14.18
C LYS A 29 2.52 -1.73 13.77
N PHE A 30 2.25 -1.39 12.51
CA PHE A 30 2.32 0.01 12.07
C PHE A 30 1.24 0.84 12.74
N LEU A 31 0.01 0.34 12.76
CA LEU A 31 -1.13 1.03 13.38
C LEU A 31 -0.98 1.15 14.90
N GLU A 32 -0.46 0.13 15.57
CA GLU A 32 -0.14 0.17 17.00
C GLU A 32 0.87 1.27 17.33
N LYS A 33 1.90 1.43 16.49
CA LYS A 33 2.99 2.40 16.72
C LYS A 33 2.60 3.83 16.36
N TYR A 34 1.87 4.04 15.26
CA TYR A 34 1.64 5.37 14.69
C TYR A 34 0.18 5.83 14.75
N GLY A 35 -0.72 5.00 15.25
CA GLY A 35 -2.14 5.31 15.44
C GLY A 35 -3.00 4.99 14.22
N LEU A 36 -4.29 5.36 14.32
CA LEU A 36 -5.34 5.03 13.34
C LEU A 36 -5.78 6.23 12.52
N ASP A 37 -5.36 7.43 12.90
CA ASP A 37 -5.70 8.64 12.18
C ASP A 37 -4.79 8.83 10.95
N LEU A 38 -5.35 8.58 9.76
CA LEU A 38 -4.61 8.65 8.50
C LEU A 38 -4.08 10.05 8.19
N ASP A 39 -4.76 11.11 8.62
CA ASP A 39 -4.32 12.49 8.41
C ASP A 39 -3.11 12.82 9.28
N SER A 40 -3.10 12.35 10.52
CA SER A 40 -1.94 12.45 11.42
C SER A 40 -0.75 11.68 10.87
N ILE A 41 -0.95 10.44 10.38
CA ILE A 41 0.11 9.63 9.74
C ILE A 41 0.68 10.37 8.52
N ASN A 42 -0.18 10.85 7.62
CA ASN A 42 0.24 11.58 6.43
C ASN A 42 0.98 12.88 6.78
N THR A 43 0.55 13.57 7.83
CA THR A 43 1.21 14.81 8.31
C THR A 43 2.59 14.49 8.87
N MET A 44 2.72 13.44 9.68
CA MET A 44 3.99 12.95 10.21
C MET A 44 4.96 12.59 9.07
N MET A 45 4.49 11.83 8.08
CA MET A 45 5.30 11.48 6.92
C MET A 45 5.70 12.71 6.10
N ARG A 46 4.80 13.66 5.82
CA ARG A 46 5.16 14.91 5.11
C ARG A 46 6.19 15.76 5.84
N LYS A 47 6.10 15.87 7.16
CA LYS A 47 7.05 16.65 7.95
C LYS A 47 8.47 16.09 7.92
N ASN A 48 8.59 14.77 7.87
CA ASN A 48 9.87 14.07 7.99
C ASN A 48 10.50 13.63 6.66
N ASN A 49 9.80 13.78 5.51
CA ASN A 49 10.30 13.34 4.20
C ASN A 49 11.40 14.26 3.62
N ILE A 50 11.77 15.30 4.33
CA ILE A 50 12.89 16.19 3.98
C ILE A 50 14.22 15.68 4.50
N TYR A 51 14.20 14.77 5.48
CA TYR A 51 15.41 14.21 6.09
C TYR A 51 15.96 13.06 5.27
N THR A 52 17.30 12.93 5.27
CA THR A 52 17.98 11.79 4.66
C THR A 52 17.79 10.53 5.54
N LYS A 53 18.09 9.38 4.95
CA LYS A 53 18.07 8.10 5.70
C LYS A 53 18.98 8.13 6.93
N GLU A 54 20.16 8.70 6.79
CA GLU A 54 21.14 8.86 7.88
C GLU A 54 20.62 9.75 9.00
N GLN A 55 20.00 10.87 8.65
CA GLN A 55 19.39 11.76 9.65
C GLN A 55 18.21 11.09 10.38
N LEU A 56 17.45 10.22 9.72
CA LEU A 56 16.35 9.50 10.35
C LEU A 56 16.81 8.36 11.27
N LYS A 57 17.98 7.76 11.05
CA LYS A 57 18.49 6.62 11.86
C LYS A 57 18.54 6.91 13.35
N SER A 58 18.77 8.15 13.76
CA SER A 58 18.82 8.58 15.15
C SER A 58 17.48 9.06 15.71
N THR A 59 16.39 8.83 15.00
CA THR A 59 15.05 9.29 15.38
C THR A 59 14.06 8.15 15.43
N ASP A 60 12.94 8.34 16.14
CA ASP A 60 11.81 7.40 16.16
C ASP A 60 11.09 7.27 14.80
N TYR A 61 11.45 8.12 13.83
CA TYR A 61 10.85 8.13 12.49
C TYR A 61 11.56 7.25 11.47
N TYR A 62 12.70 6.62 11.82
CA TYR A 62 13.38 5.73 10.88
C TYR A 62 12.46 4.60 10.40
N ASP A 63 11.77 3.94 11.32
CA ASP A 63 10.87 2.84 11.00
C ASP A 63 9.63 3.27 10.20
N LEU A 64 9.23 4.55 10.32
CA LEU A 64 8.11 5.11 9.55
C LEU A 64 8.36 5.01 8.05
N TYR A 65 9.62 5.14 7.63
CA TYR A 65 10.03 5.12 6.22
C TYR A 65 10.73 3.84 5.80
N TYR A 66 11.60 3.29 6.66
CA TYR A 66 12.54 2.22 6.31
C TYR A 66 12.28 0.91 7.07
N GLY A 67 11.38 0.91 8.02
CA GLY A 67 11.00 -0.30 8.75
C GLY A 67 10.23 -1.28 7.87
N LYS A 68 10.43 -2.57 8.09
CA LYS A 68 9.72 -3.64 7.34
C LYS A 68 8.20 -3.61 7.50
N ASN A 69 7.70 -2.96 8.53
CA ASN A 69 6.27 -2.78 8.80
C ASN A 69 5.73 -1.42 8.30
N SER A 70 6.57 -0.56 7.69
CA SER A 70 6.15 0.76 7.20
C SER A 70 5.19 0.65 6.01
N LEU A 71 4.43 1.71 5.75
CA LEU A 71 3.55 1.82 4.59
C LEU A 71 4.29 1.66 3.25
N ILE A 72 5.63 1.86 3.24
CA ILE A 72 6.46 1.80 2.05
C ILE A 72 6.99 0.38 1.81
N TRP A 73 7.45 -0.31 2.86
CA TRP A 73 8.21 -1.56 2.72
C TRP A 73 7.45 -2.81 3.14
N TYR A 74 6.23 -2.68 3.66
CA TYR A 74 5.46 -3.84 4.09
C TYR A 74 5.12 -4.76 2.91
N ARG A 75 5.37 -6.07 3.08
CA ARG A 75 5.10 -7.12 2.08
C ARG A 75 4.34 -8.30 2.67
N GLY A 76 3.77 -8.12 3.86
CA GLY A 76 3.16 -9.22 4.61
C GLY A 76 1.93 -9.87 3.95
N TYR A 77 1.41 -9.32 2.88
CA TYR A 77 0.28 -9.90 2.14
C TYR A 77 0.70 -11.00 1.15
N PHE A 78 1.98 -11.09 0.82
CA PHE A 78 2.49 -11.92 -0.28
C PHE A 78 3.26 -13.12 0.28
N GLU A 79 2.84 -14.33 -0.08
CA GLU A 79 3.45 -15.60 0.37
C GLU A 79 4.94 -15.70 0.01
N SER A 80 5.35 -15.11 -1.12
CA SER A 80 6.75 -15.07 -1.54
C SER A 80 7.70 -14.48 -0.49
N TYR A 81 7.17 -13.72 0.48
CA TYR A 81 7.93 -13.16 1.60
C TYR A 81 7.79 -13.95 2.89
N LYS A 82 7.32 -15.22 2.81
CA LYS A 82 7.20 -16.15 3.96
C LYS A 82 6.53 -15.49 5.16
N THR A 83 5.43 -14.82 4.91
CA THR A 83 4.63 -14.20 5.95
C THR A 83 3.70 -15.23 6.61
N ASN A 84 3.47 -15.05 7.90
CA ASN A 84 2.48 -15.84 8.64
C ASN A 84 1.15 -15.08 8.83
N LEU A 85 0.88 -14.10 7.95
CA LEU A 85 -0.35 -13.33 8.03
C LEU A 85 -1.56 -14.24 7.77
N THR A 86 -2.47 -14.29 8.72
CA THR A 86 -3.73 -15.04 8.59
C THR A 86 -4.86 -14.12 8.13
N ASP A 87 -5.96 -14.71 7.61
CA ASP A 87 -7.19 -13.96 7.33
C ASP A 87 -7.68 -13.18 8.54
N SER A 88 -7.59 -13.77 9.74
CA SER A 88 -7.98 -13.13 11.00
C SER A 88 -7.13 -11.88 11.31
N ASP A 89 -5.82 -11.93 11.04
CA ASP A 89 -4.94 -10.78 11.28
C ASP A 89 -5.24 -9.65 10.28
N LEU A 90 -5.51 -10.00 9.02
CA LEU A 90 -5.93 -9.03 8.02
C LEU A 90 -7.28 -8.40 8.38
N ASP A 91 -8.25 -9.20 8.85
CA ASP A 91 -9.57 -8.71 9.26
C ASP A 91 -9.48 -7.71 10.42
N LYS A 92 -8.55 -7.92 11.37
CA LYS A 92 -8.27 -6.93 12.43
C LYS A 92 -7.79 -5.61 11.83
N VAL A 93 -6.81 -5.64 10.91
CA VAL A 93 -6.29 -4.43 10.26
C VAL A 93 -7.40 -3.70 9.49
N LEU A 94 -8.20 -4.42 8.71
CA LEU A 94 -9.33 -3.85 7.96
C LEU A 94 -10.37 -3.22 8.88
N LYS A 95 -10.68 -3.87 10.00
CA LYS A 95 -11.60 -3.35 11.02
C LYS A 95 -11.05 -2.07 11.66
N LEU A 96 -9.77 -2.04 12.05
CA LEU A 96 -9.12 -0.86 12.61
C LEU A 96 -9.15 0.33 11.65
N LEU A 97 -8.97 0.09 10.35
CA LEU A 97 -9.02 1.11 9.30
C LEU A 97 -10.46 1.47 8.88
N ASN A 98 -11.47 0.75 9.37
CA ASN A 98 -12.84 0.82 8.87
C ASN A 98 -12.86 0.71 7.33
N ALA A 99 -12.20 -0.33 6.80
CA ALA A 99 -12.05 -0.60 5.39
C ALA A 99 -12.48 -2.03 5.04
N LYS A 100 -12.71 -2.29 3.75
CA LYS A 100 -13.01 -3.63 3.22
C LYS A 100 -11.88 -4.17 2.36
N THR A 101 -11.08 -3.29 1.77
CA THR A 101 -10.04 -3.63 0.80
C THR A 101 -8.84 -2.72 0.97
N ILE A 102 -7.64 -3.25 0.77
CA ILE A 102 -6.40 -2.48 0.67
C ILE A 102 -5.79 -2.75 -0.71
N ILE A 103 -5.43 -1.67 -1.41
CA ILE A 103 -4.75 -1.72 -2.71
C ILE A 103 -3.31 -1.26 -2.52
N VAL A 104 -2.37 -2.08 -2.99
CA VAL A 104 -0.92 -1.88 -2.82
C VAL A 104 -0.16 -2.07 -4.12
N GLY A 105 0.99 -1.39 -4.23
CA GLY A 105 2.01 -1.62 -5.25
C GLY A 105 3.23 -2.34 -4.67
N HIS A 106 4.44 -1.89 -5.05
CA HIS A 106 5.73 -2.23 -4.45
C HIS A 106 6.18 -3.69 -4.57
N THR A 107 5.32 -4.65 -4.28
CA THR A 107 5.62 -6.08 -4.41
C THR A 107 5.23 -6.52 -5.80
N THR A 108 6.23 -6.56 -6.68
CA THR A 108 6.01 -6.85 -8.10
C THR A 108 5.48 -8.25 -8.31
N GLN A 109 4.45 -8.34 -9.11
CA GLN A 109 3.81 -9.56 -9.61
C GLN A 109 3.93 -9.58 -11.14
N GLU A 110 3.59 -10.70 -11.79
CA GLU A 110 3.52 -10.78 -13.25
C GLU A 110 2.26 -10.09 -13.80
N GLU A 111 1.21 -10.05 -13.00
CA GLU A 111 -0.09 -9.45 -13.30
C GLU A 111 -0.70 -8.84 -12.04
N ILE A 112 -1.79 -8.08 -12.18
CA ILE A 112 -2.57 -7.62 -11.01
C ILE A 112 -3.19 -8.84 -10.33
N VAL A 113 -2.93 -9.00 -9.03
CA VAL A 113 -3.41 -10.11 -8.22
C VAL A 113 -4.44 -9.68 -7.20
N SER A 114 -5.39 -10.59 -6.93
CA SER A 114 -6.30 -10.51 -5.80
C SER A 114 -5.94 -11.57 -4.77
N LEU A 115 -5.85 -11.18 -3.50
CA LEU A 115 -5.51 -12.04 -2.38
C LEU A 115 -6.59 -11.93 -1.29
N PHE A 116 -6.69 -12.96 -0.43
CA PHE A 116 -7.61 -12.95 0.71
C PHE A 116 -9.05 -12.62 0.33
N ASN A 117 -9.58 -13.26 -0.71
CA ASN A 117 -10.96 -13.05 -1.19
C ASN A 117 -11.28 -11.57 -1.48
N ASN A 118 -10.47 -10.93 -2.34
CA ASN A 118 -10.60 -9.51 -2.73
C ASN A 118 -10.40 -8.49 -1.60
N LYS A 119 -9.82 -8.90 -0.47
CA LYS A 119 -9.44 -7.96 0.60
C LYS A 119 -8.16 -7.20 0.27
N ILE A 120 -7.26 -7.80 -0.51
CA ILE A 120 -5.99 -7.19 -0.96
C ILE A 120 -5.89 -7.25 -2.48
N PHE A 121 -5.47 -6.15 -3.11
CA PHE A 121 -5.06 -6.11 -4.51
C PHE A 121 -3.62 -5.63 -4.63
N GLY A 122 -2.75 -6.44 -5.27
CA GLY A 122 -1.40 -6.06 -5.66
C GLY A 122 -1.39 -5.55 -7.09
N VAL A 123 -1.06 -4.26 -7.30
CA VAL A 123 -1.17 -3.61 -8.61
C VAL A 123 0.18 -3.33 -9.29
N ASP A 124 1.30 -3.77 -8.73
CA ASP A 124 2.60 -3.69 -9.39
C ASP A 124 2.76 -4.89 -10.34
N SER A 125 2.33 -4.75 -11.60
CA SER A 125 2.33 -5.77 -12.64
C SER A 125 3.66 -5.87 -13.42
N GLY A 126 4.77 -5.41 -12.84
CA GLY A 126 6.11 -5.63 -13.39
C GLY A 126 6.49 -4.76 -14.59
N ILE A 127 5.79 -3.67 -14.86
CA ILE A 127 6.08 -2.76 -15.99
C ILE A 127 7.53 -2.26 -15.99
N LYS A 128 8.16 -2.13 -14.84
CA LYS A 128 9.58 -1.74 -14.70
C LYS A 128 10.57 -2.79 -15.24
N TYR A 129 10.11 -4.02 -15.46
CA TYR A 129 10.89 -5.12 -16.06
C TYR A 129 10.55 -5.33 -17.53
N GLY A 130 9.75 -4.43 -18.14
CA GLY A 130 9.34 -4.53 -19.53
C GLY A 130 8.15 -5.47 -19.74
N LEU A 131 7.46 -5.88 -18.68
CA LEU A 131 6.20 -6.62 -18.80
C LEU A 131 5.07 -5.69 -19.26
N ASP A 132 4.03 -6.27 -19.82
CA ASP A 132 2.81 -5.55 -20.18
C ASP A 132 2.18 -4.96 -18.92
N GLY A 133 1.93 -3.65 -18.96
CA GLY A 133 1.29 -2.96 -17.85
C GLY A 133 -0.20 -3.33 -17.78
N GLU A 134 -0.72 -3.44 -16.57
CA GLU A 134 -2.13 -3.67 -16.30
C GLU A 134 -2.71 -2.57 -15.42
N ILE A 135 -4.02 -2.43 -15.42
CA ILE A 135 -4.75 -1.49 -14.56
C ILE A 135 -5.82 -2.22 -13.75
N LEU A 136 -5.97 -1.83 -12.48
CA LEU A 136 -7.10 -2.22 -11.66
C LEU A 136 -8.24 -1.21 -11.86
N ILE A 137 -9.37 -1.68 -12.33
CA ILE A 137 -10.57 -0.86 -12.57
C ILE A 137 -11.60 -1.19 -11.51
N ILE A 138 -12.12 -0.14 -10.85
CA ILE A 138 -13.20 -0.26 -9.87
C ILE A 138 -14.45 0.38 -10.48
N LYS A 139 -15.47 -0.43 -10.73
CA LYS A 139 -16.74 0.02 -11.32
C LYS A 139 -17.91 -0.68 -10.64
N ASN A 140 -18.89 0.09 -10.16
CA ASN A 140 -20.09 -0.44 -9.51
C ASN A 140 -19.78 -1.40 -8.36
N LYS A 141 -18.78 -1.07 -7.54
CA LYS A 141 -18.29 -1.89 -6.40
C LYS A 141 -17.66 -3.24 -6.79
N LYS A 142 -17.39 -3.48 -8.07
CA LYS A 142 -16.69 -4.63 -8.61
C LYS A 142 -15.29 -4.24 -9.04
N PHE A 143 -14.38 -5.20 -9.02
CA PHE A 143 -12.98 -5.04 -9.39
C PHE A 143 -12.70 -5.78 -10.68
N TYR A 144 -11.95 -5.16 -11.57
CA TYR A 144 -11.60 -5.74 -12.87
C TYR A 144 -10.12 -5.52 -13.14
N ARG A 145 -9.47 -6.51 -13.72
CA ARG A 145 -8.15 -6.40 -14.31
C ARG A 145 -8.29 -5.99 -15.77
N GLY A 146 -7.67 -4.89 -16.15
CA GLY A 146 -7.61 -4.40 -17.53
C GLY A 146 -6.21 -4.57 -18.10
N THR A 147 -6.09 -5.18 -19.27
CA THR A 147 -4.84 -5.42 -19.98
C THR A 147 -4.66 -4.47 -21.16
N LEU A 148 -3.43 -4.36 -21.71
CA LEU A 148 -3.11 -3.49 -22.84
C LEU A 148 -3.97 -3.73 -24.10
N ASN A 149 -4.39 -4.96 -24.33
CA ASN A 149 -5.26 -5.32 -25.48
C ASN A 149 -6.75 -5.00 -25.24
N GLY A 150 -7.07 -4.32 -24.13
CA GLY A 150 -8.43 -3.91 -23.80
C GLY A 150 -9.30 -5.00 -23.16
N LYS A 151 -8.76 -6.18 -22.87
CA LYS A 151 -9.50 -7.23 -22.15
C LYS A 151 -9.76 -6.81 -20.72
N LEU A 152 -11.01 -7.00 -20.25
CA LEU A 152 -11.40 -6.84 -18.87
C LEU A 152 -11.76 -8.21 -18.28
N THR A 153 -11.20 -8.51 -17.10
CA THR A 153 -11.51 -9.73 -16.34
C THR A 153 -11.98 -9.32 -14.95
N GLU A 154 -13.15 -9.74 -14.53
CA GLU A 154 -13.67 -9.51 -13.17
C GLU A 154 -12.96 -10.45 -12.19
N PHE A 155 -12.65 -9.95 -10.98
CA PHE A 155 -12.07 -10.71 -9.85
C PHE A 155 -13.15 -11.38 -9.01
#